data_e068b00633401d2ba8755ce56b048f56
#
_entry.id   e068b00633401d2ba8755ce56b048f56
#
_cell.length_a   1.000
_cell.length_b   1.000
_cell.length_c   1.000
_cell.angle_alpha   90.00
_cell.angle_beta   90.00
_cell.angle_gamma   90.00
#
_symmetry.space_group_name_H-M   'P 1'
#
loop_
_entity.id
_entity.type
_entity.pdbx_description
1 polymer ?
#
loop_
_entity_poly.entity_id
_entity_poly.type
_entity_poly.pdbx_seq_one_letter_code
_entity_poly.pdbx_strand_id
1 'polypeptide(L)'
;ISFDPRDGPDNGLTIDRAQALGEEFCAEHFPGHQAIVCTHPDGHNHSGNIHVHIVINSLRIEEVPLLPYMDRPADTRAGCKHRCTDAAMEYFKAEVMEMCHRENLYQIDLLHGSKNRVTEREYWAQKKGQLALDKENAAALAAGQPVKQTKFETDKAKLRQAIRDAMREAATFDEFSALLLRQGVTVKESRGRLSYLTPDRTKPITARKLGDDFDRAAVLAFLEQNAHRAAEQDAPIPEYHTTETNRTARRKTQKTAPTTTIQKMVDRAAKRAEGKG
;
A
#
# COMPACT_ATOMS: atom_id res chain seq x y z
N ILE A 1 0.57 -18.73 -3.01
CA ILE A 1 1.51 -17.67 -3.42
C ILE A 1 1.10 -17.27 -4.82
N SER A 2 0.96 -15.98 -5.11
CA SER A 2 0.59 -15.47 -6.43
C SER A 2 1.63 -14.45 -6.85
N PHE A 3 2.20 -14.64 -8.03
CA PHE A 3 3.24 -13.77 -8.58
C PHE A 3 2.63 -12.69 -9.48
N ASP A 4 3.33 -11.59 -9.69
CA ASP A 4 2.87 -10.54 -10.60
C ASP A 4 2.91 -11.07 -12.06
N PRO A 5 1.92 -10.77 -12.92
CA PRO A 5 1.93 -11.20 -14.31
C PRO A 5 3.17 -10.75 -15.11
N ARG A 6 3.82 -9.69 -14.66
CA ARG A 6 5.06 -9.18 -15.28
C ARG A 6 6.29 -9.99 -14.95
N ASP A 7 6.27 -10.82 -13.88
CA ASP A 7 7.44 -11.60 -13.46
C ASP A 7 7.91 -12.59 -14.54
N GLY A 8 6.99 -13.15 -15.32
CA GLY A 8 7.34 -14.00 -16.46
C GLY A 8 8.15 -13.26 -17.52
N PRO A 9 7.59 -12.21 -18.16
CA PRO A 9 8.28 -11.48 -19.22
C PRO A 9 9.47 -10.63 -18.73
N ASP A 10 9.36 -10.00 -17.58
CA ASP A 10 10.38 -9.02 -17.11
C ASP A 10 11.51 -9.69 -16.31
N ASN A 11 11.18 -10.71 -15.50
CA ASN A 11 12.12 -11.34 -14.55
C ASN A 11 12.40 -12.81 -14.88
N GLY A 12 11.83 -13.36 -15.95
CA GLY A 12 12.08 -14.71 -16.41
C GLY A 12 11.48 -15.81 -15.51
N LEU A 13 10.45 -15.51 -14.72
CA LEU A 13 9.80 -16.51 -13.88
C LEU A 13 9.11 -17.57 -14.75
N THR A 14 9.56 -18.81 -14.63
CA THR A 14 8.95 -19.97 -15.28
C THR A 14 8.01 -20.69 -14.33
N ILE A 15 7.13 -21.54 -14.89
CA ILE A 15 6.24 -22.40 -14.10
C ILE A 15 7.05 -23.32 -13.20
N ASP A 16 8.13 -23.92 -13.72
CA ASP A 16 9.00 -24.81 -12.97
C ASP A 16 9.70 -24.09 -11.81
N ARG A 17 10.16 -22.83 -12.02
CA ARG A 17 10.75 -22.04 -10.95
C ARG A 17 9.71 -21.66 -9.90
N ALA A 18 8.51 -21.27 -10.30
CA ALA A 18 7.41 -21.01 -9.38
C ALA A 18 7.02 -22.25 -8.54
N GLN A 19 6.99 -23.43 -9.17
CA GLN A 19 6.78 -24.70 -8.47
C GLN A 19 7.89 -24.95 -7.44
N ALA A 20 9.15 -24.80 -7.83
CA ALA A 20 10.29 -24.99 -6.93
C ALA A 20 10.24 -24.02 -5.73
N LEU A 21 9.90 -22.75 -5.96
CA LEU A 21 9.72 -21.75 -4.90
C LEU A 21 8.58 -22.12 -3.93
N GLY A 22 7.49 -22.67 -4.45
CA GLY A 22 6.40 -23.17 -3.63
C GLY A 22 6.80 -24.38 -2.78
N GLU A 23 7.59 -25.29 -3.35
CA GLU A 23 8.13 -26.46 -2.64
C GLU A 23 9.14 -26.06 -1.58
N GLU A 24 10.06 -25.13 -1.87
CA GLU A 24 11.00 -24.55 -0.91
C GLU A 24 10.24 -23.93 0.27
N PHE A 25 9.25 -23.06 -0.02
CA PHE A 25 8.43 -22.42 1.00
C PHE A 25 7.66 -23.44 1.85
N CYS A 26 7.12 -24.48 1.23
CA CYS A 26 6.39 -25.53 1.93
C CYS A 26 7.31 -26.32 2.85
N ALA A 27 8.49 -26.72 2.38
CA ALA A 27 9.46 -27.46 3.16
C ALA A 27 9.99 -26.68 4.36
N GLU A 28 10.22 -25.38 4.20
CA GLU A 28 10.75 -24.51 5.24
C GLU A 28 9.71 -24.18 6.31
N HIS A 29 8.48 -23.86 5.89
CA HIS A 29 7.49 -23.29 6.80
C HIS A 29 6.43 -24.32 7.28
N PHE A 30 6.27 -25.44 6.60
CA PHE A 30 5.33 -26.49 6.99
C PHE A 30 5.97 -27.87 7.17
N PRO A 31 7.19 -27.97 7.79
CA PRO A 31 7.82 -29.26 8.00
C PRO A 31 6.93 -30.15 8.88
N GLY A 32 7.02 -31.45 8.65
CA GLY A 32 6.24 -32.46 9.38
C GLY A 32 4.75 -32.49 9.01
N HIS A 33 4.32 -31.76 7.98
CA HIS A 33 3.01 -31.88 7.38
C HIS A 33 3.09 -32.63 6.05
N GLN A 34 2.09 -33.45 5.75
CA GLN A 34 1.86 -33.89 4.38
C GLN A 34 1.33 -32.68 3.58
N ALA A 35 1.89 -32.46 2.41
CA ALA A 35 1.52 -31.34 1.57
C ALA A 35 1.39 -31.71 0.11
N ILE A 36 0.57 -30.96 -0.60
CA ILE A 36 0.48 -30.93 -2.06
C ILE A 36 0.83 -29.51 -2.49
N VAL A 37 1.81 -29.38 -3.37
CA VAL A 37 2.20 -28.13 -4.01
C VAL A 37 1.85 -28.22 -5.48
N CYS A 38 1.07 -27.27 -5.99
CA CYS A 38 0.61 -27.28 -7.37
C CYS A 38 0.64 -25.87 -7.95
N THR A 39 1.30 -25.72 -9.09
CA THR A 39 1.42 -24.46 -9.81
C THR A 39 0.42 -24.37 -10.95
N HIS A 40 -0.28 -23.23 -11.03
CA HIS A 40 -1.15 -22.88 -12.14
C HIS A 40 -0.49 -21.78 -12.98
N PRO A 41 -0.43 -21.93 -14.32
CA PRO A 41 0.26 -21.00 -15.20
C PRO A 41 -0.51 -19.69 -15.42
N ASP A 42 -1.82 -19.73 -15.23
CA ASP A 42 -2.73 -18.61 -15.46
C ASP A 42 -3.57 -18.34 -14.21
N GLY A 43 -3.80 -17.10 -13.91
CA GLY A 43 -4.69 -16.71 -12.83
C GLY A 43 -6.16 -16.92 -13.20
N HIS A 44 -7.02 -16.87 -12.18
CA HIS A 44 -8.46 -16.84 -12.39
C HIS A 44 -8.82 -15.72 -13.39
N ASN A 45 -9.69 -16.00 -14.33
CA ASN A 45 -10.09 -15.10 -15.41
C ASN A 45 -8.95 -14.67 -16.37
N HIS A 46 -7.99 -15.53 -16.63
CA HIS A 46 -6.88 -15.27 -17.56
C HIS A 46 -6.09 -14.01 -17.18
N SER A 47 -5.88 -13.80 -15.88
CA SER A 47 -5.09 -12.66 -15.38
C SER A 47 -3.59 -12.76 -15.70
N GLY A 48 -3.13 -13.93 -16.16
CA GLY A 48 -1.75 -14.17 -16.59
C GLY A 48 -0.74 -14.30 -15.44
N ASN A 49 -1.21 -14.33 -14.19
CA ASN A 49 -0.34 -14.52 -13.05
C ASN A 49 -0.12 -15.99 -12.73
N ILE A 50 1.12 -16.40 -12.70
CA ILE A 50 1.52 -17.71 -12.18
C ILE A 50 1.22 -17.74 -10.69
N HIS A 51 0.60 -18.80 -10.19
CA HIS A 51 0.33 -18.94 -8.77
C HIS A 51 0.47 -20.38 -8.29
N VAL A 52 0.94 -20.52 -7.04
CA VAL A 52 1.20 -21.79 -6.39
C VAL A 52 0.21 -21.99 -5.26
N HIS A 53 -0.48 -23.11 -5.27
CA HIS A 53 -1.30 -23.60 -4.18
C HIS A 53 -0.49 -24.57 -3.32
N ILE A 54 -0.46 -24.33 -2.02
CA ILE A 54 0.11 -25.21 -1.01
C ILE A 54 -1.03 -25.67 -0.12
N VAL A 55 -1.34 -26.96 -0.17
CA VAL A 55 -2.37 -27.58 0.65
C VAL A 55 -1.71 -28.53 1.63
N ILE A 56 -1.80 -28.24 2.92
CA ILE A 56 -1.23 -29.07 3.97
C ILE A 56 -2.29 -29.91 4.69
N ASN A 57 -1.95 -31.12 5.10
CA ASN A 57 -2.76 -31.81 6.10
C ASN A 57 -2.75 -31.00 7.41
N SER A 58 -3.91 -30.80 8.00
CA SER A 58 -4.03 -30.00 9.21
C SER A 58 -3.27 -30.60 10.41
N LEU A 59 -3.08 -31.90 10.43
CA LEU A 59 -2.33 -32.59 11.48
C LEU A 59 -0.87 -32.74 11.08
N ARG A 60 0.02 -32.43 12.00
CA ARG A 60 1.45 -32.71 11.87
C ARG A 60 1.69 -34.19 12.07
N ILE A 61 2.41 -34.84 11.17
CA ILE A 61 2.72 -36.27 11.22
C ILE A 61 4.06 -36.60 11.89
N GLU A 62 4.96 -35.61 11.97
CA GLU A 62 6.28 -35.74 12.57
C GLU A 62 6.54 -34.60 13.55
N GLU A 63 7.34 -34.84 14.57
CA GLU A 63 7.80 -33.81 15.48
C GLU A 63 8.87 -32.96 14.78
N VAL A 64 8.81 -31.63 14.98
CA VAL A 64 9.69 -30.65 14.33
C VAL A 64 10.25 -29.67 15.36
N PRO A 65 11.35 -28.96 15.05
CA PRO A 65 11.83 -27.84 15.86
C PRO A 65 10.77 -26.74 15.99
N LEU A 66 10.87 -25.94 17.05
CA LEU A 66 10.02 -24.76 17.23
C LEU A 66 10.37 -23.74 16.15
N LEU A 67 9.39 -23.43 15.27
CA LEU A 67 9.54 -22.45 14.21
C LEU A 67 9.15 -21.04 14.68
N PRO A 68 9.65 -19.96 14.02
CA PRO A 68 9.45 -18.58 14.49
C PRO A 68 7.99 -18.14 14.62
N TYR A 69 7.09 -18.73 13.84
CA TYR A 69 5.66 -18.42 13.89
C TYR A 69 4.87 -19.23 14.94
N MET A 70 5.51 -20.22 15.58
CA MET A 70 4.89 -21.05 16.61
C MET A 70 5.00 -20.35 17.96
N ASP A 71 3.87 -20.12 18.61
CA ASP A 71 3.82 -19.45 19.92
C ASP A 71 3.74 -20.41 21.11
N ARG A 72 3.59 -21.72 20.85
CA ARG A 72 3.50 -22.77 21.88
C ARG A 72 4.41 -23.97 21.57
N PRO A 73 5.13 -24.48 22.56
CA PRO A 73 5.93 -25.71 22.40
C PRO A 73 5.12 -26.91 21.91
N ALA A 74 3.80 -26.95 22.22
CA ALA A 74 2.94 -28.04 21.76
C ALA A 74 2.73 -28.06 20.24
N ASP A 75 2.92 -26.92 19.56
CA ASP A 75 2.72 -26.80 18.11
C ASP A 75 3.78 -27.58 17.31
N THR A 76 4.89 -28.04 17.95
CA THR A 76 5.94 -28.84 17.33
C THR A 76 5.61 -30.33 17.22
N ARG A 77 4.64 -30.84 17.98
CA ARG A 77 4.42 -32.25 18.19
C ARG A 77 3.63 -32.91 17.05
N ALA A 78 3.97 -34.16 16.77
CA ALA A 78 3.13 -35.01 15.94
C ALA A 78 1.71 -35.12 16.52
N GLY A 79 0.69 -35.19 15.67
CA GLY A 79 -0.71 -35.21 16.06
C GLY A 79 -1.33 -33.85 16.40
N CYS A 80 -0.51 -32.79 16.51
CA CYS A 80 -1.03 -31.43 16.71
C CYS A 80 -1.51 -30.80 15.41
N LYS A 81 -2.60 -30.03 15.50
CA LYS A 81 -3.12 -29.26 14.37
C LYS A 81 -2.24 -28.04 14.11
N HIS A 82 -2.02 -27.75 12.83
CA HIS A 82 -1.48 -26.46 12.42
C HIS A 82 -2.34 -25.32 12.95
N ARG A 83 -1.69 -24.32 13.56
CA ARG A 83 -2.34 -23.10 14.04
C ARG A 83 -1.90 -21.93 13.17
N CYS A 84 -2.89 -21.23 12.63
CA CYS A 84 -2.68 -20.00 11.89
C CYS A 84 -3.16 -18.82 12.75
N THR A 85 -2.24 -18.21 13.50
CA THR A 85 -2.47 -16.99 14.27
C THR A 85 -2.23 -15.75 13.41
N ASP A 86 -2.64 -14.56 13.89
CA ASP A 86 -2.32 -13.31 13.19
C ASP A 86 -0.80 -13.13 13.05
N ALA A 87 -0.03 -13.47 14.10
CA ALA A 87 1.43 -13.42 14.05
C ALA A 87 2.02 -14.41 13.03
N ALA A 88 1.47 -15.64 12.94
CA ALA A 88 1.86 -16.59 11.90
C ALA A 88 1.57 -16.06 10.50
N MET A 89 0.44 -15.41 10.30
CA MET A 89 0.11 -14.79 9.01
C MET A 89 1.04 -13.64 8.65
N GLU A 90 1.44 -12.82 9.62
CA GLU A 90 2.43 -11.75 9.41
C GLU A 90 3.80 -12.34 9.05
N TYR A 91 4.23 -13.40 9.75
CA TYR A 91 5.44 -14.14 9.44
C TYR A 91 5.42 -14.68 8.00
N PHE A 92 4.39 -15.42 7.60
CA PHE A 92 4.32 -15.97 6.23
C PHE A 92 4.29 -14.88 5.15
N LYS A 93 3.68 -13.74 5.41
CA LYS A 93 3.73 -12.60 4.49
C LYS A 93 5.15 -12.04 4.34
N ALA A 94 5.86 -11.91 5.46
CA ALA A 94 7.26 -11.45 5.45
C ALA A 94 8.15 -12.41 4.66
N GLU A 95 8.01 -13.72 4.88
CA GLU A 95 8.78 -14.75 4.18
C GLU A 95 8.49 -14.78 2.67
N VAL A 96 7.22 -14.59 2.25
CA VAL A 96 6.89 -14.45 0.82
C VAL A 96 7.54 -13.19 0.23
N MET A 97 7.55 -12.07 0.95
CA MET A 97 8.21 -10.84 0.49
C MET A 97 9.73 -11.04 0.37
N GLU A 98 10.35 -11.69 1.35
CA GLU A 98 11.79 -12.00 1.32
C GLU A 98 12.14 -12.95 0.16
N MET A 99 11.33 -13.98 -0.07
CA MET A 99 11.47 -14.86 -1.22
C MET A 99 11.41 -14.08 -2.54
N CYS A 100 10.42 -13.20 -2.71
CA CYS A 100 10.30 -12.38 -3.91
C CYS A 100 11.50 -11.42 -4.05
N HIS A 101 12.01 -10.87 -2.96
CA HIS A 101 13.19 -10.01 -2.98
C HIS A 101 14.44 -10.78 -3.43
N ARG A 102 14.68 -11.98 -2.86
CA ARG A 102 15.80 -12.85 -3.21
C ARG A 102 15.78 -13.26 -4.69
N GLU A 103 14.60 -13.50 -5.23
CA GLU A 103 14.40 -13.90 -6.63
C GLU A 103 14.28 -12.72 -7.61
N ASN A 104 14.41 -11.49 -7.12
CA ASN A 104 14.23 -10.27 -7.91
C ASN A 104 12.86 -10.19 -8.60
N LEU A 105 11.80 -10.63 -7.92
CA LEU A 105 10.43 -10.61 -8.40
C LEU A 105 9.69 -9.36 -7.91
N TYR A 106 8.66 -8.96 -8.64
CA TYR A 106 7.76 -7.89 -8.21
C TYR A 106 7.05 -8.27 -6.92
N GLN A 107 6.94 -7.32 -6.03
CA GLN A 107 6.24 -7.53 -4.77
C GLN A 107 5.45 -6.30 -4.35
N ILE A 108 4.44 -6.53 -3.55
CA ILE A 108 3.68 -5.50 -2.85
C ILE A 108 3.94 -5.65 -1.35
N ASP A 109 3.81 -4.56 -0.60
CA ASP A 109 3.87 -4.63 0.84
C ASP A 109 2.63 -5.38 1.39
N LEU A 110 2.86 -6.59 1.91
CA LEU A 110 1.83 -7.45 2.47
C LEU A 110 1.60 -7.22 3.97
N LEU A 111 2.52 -6.52 4.64
CA LEU A 111 2.50 -6.29 6.08
C LEU A 111 1.73 -5.02 6.45
N HIS A 112 1.86 -3.98 5.65
CA HIS A 112 1.20 -2.71 5.89
C HIS A 112 -0.09 -2.57 5.08
N GLY A 113 -1.00 -1.77 5.61
CA GLY A 113 -2.26 -1.47 4.93
C GLY A 113 -2.07 -0.64 3.66
N SER A 114 -2.99 -0.75 2.74
CA SER A 114 -2.98 0.06 1.52
C SER A 114 -3.56 1.44 1.79
N LYS A 115 -2.83 2.50 1.42
CA LYS A 115 -3.31 3.89 1.46
C LYS A 115 -4.65 4.05 0.72
N ASN A 116 -4.81 3.31 -0.37
CA ASN A 116 -6.03 3.29 -1.19
C ASN A 116 -6.48 1.84 -1.39
N ARG A 117 -7.38 1.36 -0.55
CA ARG A 117 -7.80 -0.05 -0.57
C ARG A 117 -8.88 -0.28 -1.60
N VAL A 118 -8.53 -1.00 -2.68
CA VAL A 118 -9.47 -1.49 -3.69
C VAL A 118 -9.70 -2.98 -3.43
N THR A 119 -10.95 -3.37 -3.17
CA THR A 119 -11.31 -4.79 -3.01
C THR A 119 -11.47 -5.44 -4.37
N GLU A 120 -11.31 -6.76 -4.47
CA GLU A 120 -11.53 -7.52 -5.70
C GLU A 120 -12.91 -7.23 -6.31
N ARG A 121 -13.96 -7.23 -5.50
CA ARG A 121 -15.32 -6.87 -5.94
C ARG A 121 -15.39 -5.48 -6.56
N GLU A 122 -14.67 -4.50 -6.01
CA GLU A 122 -14.61 -3.14 -6.54
C GLU A 122 -13.83 -3.10 -7.87
N TYR A 123 -12.72 -3.83 -7.95
CA TYR A 123 -11.93 -3.96 -9.17
C TYR A 123 -12.77 -4.52 -10.32
N TRP A 124 -13.48 -5.62 -10.09
CA TRP A 124 -14.34 -6.21 -11.11
C TRP A 124 -15.54 -5.32 -11.47
N ALA A 125 -16.12 -4.61 -10.51
CA ALA A 125 -17.17 -3.63 -10.77
C ALA A 125 -16.66 -2.50 -11.66
N GLN A 126 -15.45 -2.00 -11.42
CA GLN A 126 -14.80 -0.98 -12.25
C GLN A 126 -14.54 -1.50 -13.67
N LYS A 127 -13.97 -2.69 -13.81
CA LYS A 127 -13.69 -3.30 -15.12
C LYS A 127 -14.98 -3.50 -15.93
N LYS A 128 -16.02 -4.06 -15.32
CA LYS A 128 -17.32 -4.27 -15.96
C LYS A 128 -17.99 -2.95 -16.33
N GLY A 129 -17.94 -1.95 -15.45
CA GLY A 129 -18.49 -0.62 -15.70
C GLY A 129 -17.75 0.10 -16.83
N GLN A 130 -16.41 0.00 -16.87
CA GLN A 130 -15.62 0.59 -17.96
C GLN A 130 -15.98 -0.04 -19.32
N LEU A 131 -16.06 -1.37 -19.37
CA LEU A 131 -16.43 -2.06 -20.61
C LEU A 131 -17.83 -1.65 -21.12
N ALA A 132 -18.79 -1.49 -20.20
CA ALA A 132 -20.13 -1.00 -20.57
C ALA A 132 -20.08 0.44 -21.09
N LEU A 133 -19.35 1.32 -20.41
CA LEU A 133 -19.16 2.71 -20.82
C LEU A 133 -18.47 2.83 -22.18
N ASP A 134 -17.43 2.03 -22.43
CA ASP A 134 -16.71 2.03 -23.71
C ASP A 134 -17.63 1.61 -24.85
N LYS A 135 -18.51 0.60 -24.61
CA LYS A 135 -19.53 0.18 -25.59
C LYS A 135 -20.56 1.27 -25.87
N GLU A 136 -21.03 1.95 -24.82
CA GLU A 136 -21.96 3.09 -24.95
C GLU A 136 -21.32 4.25 -25.71
N ASN A 137 -20.07 4.58 -25.41
CA ASN A 137 -19.30 5.62 -26.08
C ASN A 137 -19.07 5.30 -27.57
N ALA A 138 -18.75 4.04 -27.88
CA ALA A 138 -18.60 3.60 -29.28
C ALA A 138 -19.92 3.76 -30.07
N ALA A 139 -21.05 3.40 -29.45
CA ALA A 139 -22.36 3.57 -30.06
C ALA A 139 -22.74 5.05 -30.25
N ALA A 140 -22.42 5.89 -29.25
CA ALA A 140 -22.65 7.34 -29.33
C ALA A 140 -21.82 7.99 -30.46
N LEU A 141 -20.55 7.64 -30.60
CA LEU A 141 -19.67 8.09 -31.66
C LEU A 141 -20.18 7.66 -33.04
N ALA A 142 -20.64 6.43 -33.19
CA ALA A 142 -21.24 5.92 -34.43
C ALA A 142 -22.52 6.67 -34.81
N ALA A 143 -23.26 7.18 -33.82
CA ALA A 143 -24.47 8.00 -33.99
C ALA A 143 -24.17 9.50 -34.11
N GLY A 144 -22.91 9.94 -34.17
CA GLY A 144 -22.50 11.35 -34.24
C GLY A 144 -22.78 12.14 -32.96
N GLN A 145 -22.96 11.47 -31.83
CA GLN A 145 -23.21 12.10 -30.53
C GLN A 145 -21.91 12.32 -29.74
N PRO A 146 -21.80 13.39 -28.95
CA PRO A 146 -20.61 13.65 -28.14
C PRO A 146 -20.51 12.66 -26.97
N VAL A 147 -19.30 12.18 -26.72
CA VAL A 147 -18.97 11.36 -25.54
C VAL A 147 -18.93 12.24 -24.30
N LYS A 148 -19.72 11.91 -23.29
CA LYS A 148 -19.82 12.68 -22.02
C LYS A 148 -18.80 12.28 -20.98
N GLN A 149 -18.43 11.03 -20.94
CA GLN A 149 -17.51 10.46 -19.93
C GLN A 149 -16.68 9.34 -20.56
N THR A 150 -15.37 9.35 -20.29
CA THR A 150 -14.44 8.34 -20.82
C THR A 150 -13.98 7.34 -19.77
N LYS A 151 -14.13 7.66 -18.47
CA LYS A 151 -13.67 6.83 -17.35
C LYS A 151 -14.84 6.49 -16.44
N PHE A 152 -15.04 5.19 -16.21
CA PHE A 152 -15.99 4.71 -15.22
C PHE A 152 -15.37 4.76 -13.81
N GLU A 153 -16.10 5.32 -12.86
CA GLU A 153 -15.70 5.40 -11.46
C GLU A 153 -16.74 4.72 -10.57
N THR A 154 -16.27 3.82 -9.71
CA THR A 154 -17.12 3.18 -8.69
C THR A 154 -17.54 4.19 -7.62
N ASP A 155 -18.64 3.94 -6.91
CA ASP A 155 -19.11 4.81 -5.80
C ASP A 155 -18.03 5.01 -4.73
N LYS A 156 -17.24 3.96 -4.44
CA LYS A 156 -16.11 4.10 -3.52
C LYS A 156 -14.98 4.96 -4.08
N ALA A 157 -14.71 4.88 -5.38
CA ALA A 157 -13.71 5.72 -6.01
C ALA A 157 -14.12 7.20 -5.95
N LYS A 158 -15.38 7.49 -6.27
CA LYS A 158 -15.98 8.84 -6.13
C LYS A 158 -15.92 9.33 -4.68
N LEU A 159 -16.28 8.46 -3.73
CA LEU A 159 -16.20 8.80 -2.30
C LEU A 159 -14.77 9.11 -1.85
N ARG A 160 -13.78 8.30 -2.26
CA ARG A 160 -12.37 8.57 -1.94
C ARG A 160 -11.91 9.91 -2.51
N GLN A 161 -12.35 10.23 -3.74
CA GLN A 161 -12.03 11.52 -4.34
C GLN A 161 -12.66 12.67 -3.55
N ALA A 162 -13.95 12.58 -3.22
CA ALA A 162 -14.65 13.59 -2.41
C ALA A 162 -13.98 13.83 -1.06
N ILE A 163 -13.53 12.74 -0.38
CA ILE A 163 -12.81 12.86 0.89
C ILE A 163 -11.47 13.57 0.69
N ARG A 164 -10.69 13.21 -0.35
CA ARG A 164 -9.40 13.86 -0.64
C ARG A 164 -9.56 15.35 -0.96
N ASP A 165 -10.59 15.70 -1.71
CA ASP A 165 -10.86 17.09 -2.05
C ASP A 165 -11.22 17.89 -0.79
N ALA A 166 -12.10 17.37 0.05
CA ALA A 166 -12.42 17.98 1.33
C ALA A 166 -11.20 18.10 2.26
N MET A 167 -10.32 17.07 2.30
CA MET A 167 -9.08 17.14 3.07
C MET A 167 -8.13 18.24 2.57
N ARG A 168 -8.07 18.50 1.26
CA ARG A 168 -7.19 19.56 0.70
C ARG A 168 -7.65 20.96 1.04
N GLU A 169 -8.96 21.17 1.14
CA GLU A 169 -9.57 22.47 1.37
C GLU A 169 -9.71 22.82 2.85
N ALA A 170 -9.90 21.82 3.72
CA ALA A 170 -10.14 22.02 5.14
C ALA A 170 -8.84 22.14 5.96
N ALA A 171 -8.89 22.98 6.99
CA ALA A 171 -7.87 23.05 8.04
C ALA A 171 -8.36 22.47 9.38
N THR A 172 -9.68 22.29 9.54
CA THR A 172 -10.29 21.73 10.76
C THR A 172 -11.21 20.55 10.41
N PHE A 173 -11.48 19.71 11.41
CA PHE A 173 -12.39 18.57 11.23
C PHE A 173 -13.84 19.00 10.95
N ASP A 174 -14.26 20.13 11.53
CA ASP A 174 -15.60 20.67 11.30
C ASP A 174 -15.75 21.19 9.88
N GLU A 175 -14.76 21.90 9.34
CA GLU A 175 -14.71 22.31 7.92
C GLU A 175 -14.73 21.11 6.99
N PHE A 176 -13.90 20.09 7.27
CA PHE A 176 -13.86 18.85 6.52
C PHE A 176 -15.24 18.17 6.48
N SER A 177 -15.90 18.07 7.63
CA SER A 177 -17.22 17.46 7.74
C SER A 177 -18.28 18.29 6.99
N ALA A 178 -18.20 19.61 7.06
CA ALA A 178 -19.11 20.52 6.36
C ALA A 178 -18.95 20.46 4.82
N LEU A 179 -17.70 20.37 4.33
CA LEU A 179 -17.40 20.21 2.91
C LEU A 179 -17.96 18.90 2.35
N LEU A 180 -17.79 17.80 3.08
CA LEU A 180 -18.37 16.51 2.71
C LEU A 180 -19.90 16.52 2.76
N LEU A 181 -20.49 17.17 3.75
CA LEU A 181 -21.95 17.28 3.86
C LEU A 181 -22.55 18.06 2.67
N ARG A 182 -21.88 19.11 2.16
CA ARG A 182 -22.30 19.83 0.93
C ARG A 182 -22.34 18.91 -0.29
N GLN A 183 -21.53 17.86 -0.32
CA GLN A 183 -21.52 16.82 -1.35
C GLN A 183 -22.48 15.66 -1.03
N GLY A 184 -23.30 15.79 0.02
CA GLY A 184 -24.23 14.76 0.46
C GLY A 184 -23.60 13.63 1.26
N VAL A 185 -22.34 13.73 1.63
CA VAL A 185 -21.62 12.70 2.41
C VAL A 185 -21.62 13.07 3.89
N THR A 186 -22.22 12.23 4.72
CA THR A 186 -22.20 12.41 6.18
C THR A 186 -21.04 11.64 6.78
N VAL A 187 -20.19 12.32 7.55
CA VAL A 187 -19.11 11.72 8.34
C VAL A 187 -19.63 11.32 9.71
N LYS A 188 -19.35 10.10 10.16
CA LYS A 188 -19.67 9.61 11.49
C LYS A 188 -18.41 9.12 12.17
N GLU A 189 -18.19 9.56 13.38
CA GLU A 189 -17.14 9.04 14.26
C GLU A 189 -17.76 8.11 15.32
N SER A 190 -17.18 6.93 15.49
CA SER A 190 -17.55 6.00 16.52
C SER A 190 -16.32 5.21 17.00
N ARG A 191 -16.06 5.25 18.30
CA ARG A 191 -14.93 4.56 18.94
C ARG A 191 -13.58 4.89 18.27
N GLY A 192 -13.37 6.17 17.93
CA GLY A 192 -12.14 6.65 17.29
C GLY A 192 -11.97 6.25 15.82
N ARG A 193 -13.05 5.76 15.17
CA ARG A 193 -13.04 5.35 13.76
C ARG A 193 -14.03 6.17 12.96
N LEU A 194 -13.60 6.57 11.75
CA LEU A 194 -14.47 7.27 10.80
C LEU A 194 -15.26 6.30 9.94
N SER A 195 -16.45 6.72 9.58
CA SER A 195 -17.29 6.10 8.56
C SER A 195 -18.05 7.17 7.78
N TYR A 196 -18.32 6.89 6.52
CA TYR A 196 -18.85 7.83 5.55
C TYR A 196 -20.16 7.28 4.98
N LEU A 197 -21.23 8.06 5.05
CA LEU A 197 -22.54 7.70 4.51
C LEU A 197 -22.84 8.58 3.31
N THR A 198 -22.95 7.96 2.12
CA THR A 198 -23.38 8.62 0.89
C THR A 198 -24.89 8.58 0.74
N PRO A 199 -25.50 9.49 -0.06
CA PRO A 199 -26.97 9.56 -0.23
C PRO A 199 -27.59 8.26 -0.71
N ASP A 200 -26.88 7.53 -1.57
CA ASP A 200 -27.39 6.29 -2.20
C ASP A 200 -27.29 5.06 -1.33
N ARG A 201 -26.85 5.21 -0.06
CA ARG A 201 -26.61 4.07 0.84
C ARG A 201 -27.36 4.21 2.16
N THR A 202 -27.83 3.09 2.65
CA THR A 202 -28.44 3.00 3.99
C THR A 202 -27.42 2.71 5.10
N LYS A 203 -26.25 2.15 4.74
CA LYS A 203 -25.19 1.79 5.69
C LYS A 203 -23.90 2.52 5.35
N PRO A 204 -23.23 3.12 6.35
CA PRO A 204 -21.97 3.83 6.13
C PRO A 204 -20.83 2.89 5.71
N ILE A 205 -19.91 3.41 4.95
CA ILE A 205 -18.66 2.76 4.57
C ILE A 205 -17.61 3.14 5.62
N THR A 206 -17.03 2.16 6.29
CA THR A 206 -15.94 2.42 7.25
C THR A 206 -14.67 2.84 6.53
N ALA A 207 -13.88 3.75 7.12
CA ALA A 207 -12.61 4.22 6.59
C ALA A 207 -11.67 3.07 6.19
N ARG A 208 -11.55 2.03 7.04
CA ARG A 208 -10.76 0.83 6.75
C ARG A 208 -11.08 0.17 5.39
N LYS A 209 -12.33 0.29 4.90
CA LYS A 209 -12.73 -0.26 3.58
C LYS A 209 -12.33 0.64 2.41
N LEU A 210 -11.94 1.88 2.68
CA LEU A 210 -11.48 2.84 1.69
C LEU A 210 -9.96 2.84 1.56
N GLY A 211 -9.24 2.66 2.68
CA GLY A 211 -7.79 2.67 2.78
C GLY A 211 -7.33 3.46 4.00
N ASP A 212 -6.06 3.35 4.34
CA ASP A 212 -5.50 3.92 5.56
C ASP A 212 -5.43 5.45 5.53
N ASP A 213 -5.36 6.05 4.33
CA ASP A 213 -5.42 7.52 4.16
C ASP A 213 -6.75 8.15 4.61
N PHE A 214 -7.79 7.35 4.80
CA PHE A 214 -9.16 7.80 5.09
C PHE A 214 -9.56 7.58 6.54
N ASP A 215 -8.67 7.03 7.37
CA ASP A 215 -8.94 6.85 8.79
C ASP A 215 -8.79 8.17 9.57
N ARG A 216 -9.21 8.13 10.85
CA ARG A 216 -9.21 9.33 11.70
C ARG A 216 -7.82 9.94 11.87
N ALA A 217 -6.81 9.11 12.08
CA ALA A 217 -5.46 9.57 12.33
C ALA A 217 -4.86 10.25 11.09
N ALA A 218 -5.01 9.62 9.92
CA ALA A 218 -4.53 10.17 8.65
C ALA A 218 -5.25 11.49 8.28
N VAL A 219 -6.58 11.52 8.43
CA VAL A 219 -7.37 12.74 8.17
C VAL A 219 -6.93 13.88 9.08
N LEU A 220 -6.84 13.65 10.41
CA LEU A 220 -6.45 14.70 11.35
C LEU A 220 -5.03 15.20 11.10
N ALA A 221 -4.07 14.30 10.84
CA ALA A 221 -2.70 14.68 10.52
C ALA A 221 -2.61 15.54 9.24
N PHE A 222 -3.44 15.24 8.24
CA PHE A 222 -3.49 16.04 7.02
C PHE A 222 -4.07 17.44 7.28
N LEU A 223 -5.15 17.54 8.05
CA LEU A 223 -5.78 18.81 8.40
C LEU A 223 -4.84 19.70 9.25
N GLU A 224 -4.11 19.10 10.19
CA GLU A 224 -3.11 19.79 10.98
C GLU A 224 -1.98 20.38 10.10
N GLN A 225 -1.52 19.63 9.09
CA GLN A 225 -0.55 20.15 8.12
C GLN A 225 -1.11 21.34 7.31
N ASN A 226 -2.40 21.31 6.97
CA ASN A 226 -3.04 22.44 6.28
C ASN A 226 -3.14 23.67 7.20
N ALA A 227 -3.52 23.48 8.47
CA ALA A 227 -3.58 24.56 9.45
C ALA A 227 -2.20 25.22 9.65
N HIS A 228 -1.14 24.43 9.75
CA HIS A 228 0.23 24.97 9.82
C HIS A 228 0.62 25.75 8.58
N ARG A 229 0.31 25.24 7.36
CA ARG A 229 0.59 25.96 6.11
C ARG A 229 -0.17 27.28 6.01
N ALA A 230 -1.42 27.31 6.43
CA ALA A 230 -2.21 28.53 6.45
C ALA A 230 -1.60 29.57 7.44
N ALA A 231 -1.21 29.13 8.63
CA ALA A 231 -0.57 30.00 9.62
C ALA A 231 0.79 30.56 9.15
N GLU A 232 1.57 29.78 8.39
CA GLU A 232 2.84 30.24 7.81
C GLU A 232 2.62 31.29 6.69
N GLN A 233 1.52 31.17 5.93
CA GLN A 233 1.18 32.13 4.88
C GLN A 233 0.62 33.44 5.43
N ASP A 234 -0.05 33.41 6.57
CA ASP A 234 -0.56 34.59 7.29
C ASP A 234 0.48 35.25 8.20
N ALA A 235 1.66 34.66 8.38
CA ALA A 235 2.74 35.24 9.17
C ALA A 235 3.19 36.57 8.52
N PRO A 236 3.25 37.69 9.27
CA PRO A 236 3.68 38.97 8.72
C PRO A 236 5.11 38.82 8.20
N ILE A 237 5.34 39.28 6.98
CA ILE A 237 6.70 39.38 6.41
C ILE A 237 7.53 40.21 7.38
N PRO A 238 8.65 39.71 7.93
CA PRO A 238 9.48 40.51 8.80
C PRO A 238 9.94 41.76 8.04
N GLU A 239 9.53 42.93 8.50
CA GLU A 239 10.04 44.19 7.99
C GLU A 239 11.57 44.20 8.26
N TYR A 240 12.34 44.01 7.25
CA TYR A 240 13.77 44.28 7.27
C TYR A 240 13.94 45.80 7.38
N HIS A 241 14.07 46.29 8.59
CA HIS A 241 14.58 47.64 8.80
C HIS A 241 16.00 47.69 8.22
N THR A 242 16.12 48.27 7.03
CA THR A 242 17.40 48.71 6.47
C THR A 242 17.91 49.85 7.33
N THR A 243 18.68 49.55 8.35
CA THR A 243 19.57 50.53 8.96
C THR A 243 20.74 50.72 8.03
N GLU A 244 20.69 51.81 7.26
CA GLU A 244 21.86 52.38 6.64
C GLU A 244 22.85 52.80 7.75
N THR A 245 23.96 52.09 7.87
CA THR A 245 25.19 52.65 8.42
C THR A 245 26.43 51.98 7.84
N ASN A 246 27.12 52.83 7.08
CA ASN A 246 28.57 52.88 6.87
C ASN A 246 29.31 51.72 6.14
N ARG A 247 29.70 52.10 4.93
CA ARG A 247 30.93 51.68 4.22
C ARG A 247 32.15 51.74 5.16
N THR A 248 32.87 50.65 5.25
CA THR A 248 34.30 50.56 4.87
C THR A 248 34.89 49.21 5.28
N ALA A 249 35.80 48.75 4.45
CA ALA A 249 36.88 47.76 4.70
C ALA A 249 36.57 46.26 4.42
N ARG A 250 36.75 45.84 3.16
CA ARG A 250 37.83 44.97 2.64
C ARG A 250 38.31 43.84 3.59
N ARG A 251 37.99 42.55 3.29
CA ARG A 251 39.01 41.54 2.91
C ARG A 251 38.43 40.14 2.78
N LYS A 252 38.91 39.43 1.75
CA LYS A 252 38.69 38.06 1.32
C LYS A 252 38.71 37.03 2.46
N THR A 253 37.74 36.12 2.48
CA THR A 253 38.00 34.70 2.78
C THR A 253 36.95 33.88 2.06
N GLN A 254 37.42 32.98 1.19
CA GLN A 254 36.67 31.93 0.57
C GLN A 254 36.10 31.03 1.68
N LYS A 255 34.78 30.84 1.70
CA LYS A 255 34.14 29.79 2.48
C LYS A 255 33.62 28.70 1.55
N THR A 256 34.20 27.54 1.71
CA THR A 256 33.77 26.26 1.13
C THR A 256 32.33 25.96 1.45
N ALA A 257 31.59 25.49 0.46
CA ALA A 257 30.22 25.04 0.59
C ALA A 257 30.09 23.83 1.54
N PRO A 258 28.98 23.68 2.28
CA PRO A 258 28.79 22.53 3.17
C PRO A 258 28.57 21.24 2.36
N THR A 259 29.42 20.26 2.63
CA THR A 259 29.34 18.92 2.08
C THR A 259 28.04 18.25 2.48
N THR A 260 27.23 17.84 1.52
CA THR A 260 25.92 17.22 1.71
C THR A 260 26.05 15.89 2.47
N THR A 261 25.05 15.55 3.25
CA THR A 261 24.97 14.33 4.09
C THR A 261 25.26 13.05 3.29
N ILE A 262 24.92 13.01 2.01
CA ILE A 262 25.15 11.90 1.08
C ILE A 262 26.66 11.66 0.86
N GLN A 263 27.47 12.73 0.69
CA GLN A 263 28.91 12.61 0.50
C GLN A 263 29.60 12.01 1.72
N LYS A 264 29.13 12.33 2.92
CA LYS A 264 29.67 11.75 4.18
C LYS A 264 29.34 10.26 4.33
N MET A 265 28.23 9.78 3.75
CA MET A 265 27.88 8.36 3.74
C MET A 265 28.73 7.57 2.73
N VAL A 266 29.00 8.13 1.57
CA VAL A 266 29.86 7.51 0.55
C VAL A 266 31.30 7.39 1.06
N ASP A 267 31.85 8.44 1.67
CA ASP A 267 33.21 8.44 2.25
C ASP A 267 33.36 7.44 3.42
N ARG A 268 32.29 7.20 4.17
CA ARG A 268 32.25 6.18 5.25
C ARG A 268 32.20 4.76 4.73
N ALA A 269 31.55 4.52 3.58
CA ALA A 269 31.53 3.21 2.92
C ALA A 269 32.88 2.88 2.29
N ALA A 270 33.54 3.84 1.66
CA ALA A 270 34.87 3.68 1.07
C ALA A 270 35.92 3.32 2.14
N LYS A 271 35.95 3.99 3.29
CA LYS A 271 36.86 3.69 4.40
C LYS A 271 36.64 2.31 5.05
N ARG A 272 35.44 1.73 4.95
CA ARG A 272 35.17 0.37 5.43
C ARG A 272 35.68 -0.71 4.47
N ALA A 273 35.78 -0.40 3.19
CA ALA A 273 36.29 -1.33 2.18
C ALA A 273 37.82 -1.45 2.22
N GLU A 274 38.53 -0.37 2.58
CA GLU A 274 40.01 -0.35 2.66
C GLU A 274 40.58 -0.93 3.98
N GLY A 275 39.75 -1.21 4.98
CA GLY A 275 40.17 -1.72 6.29
C GLY A 275 40.08 -3.24 6.49
N LYS A 276 39.89 -4.03 5.41
CA LYS A 276 39.95 -5.50 5.42
C LYS A 276 40.95 -5.95 4.36
N GLY A 277 42.21 -5.82 4.69
CA GLY A 277 43.35 -6.44 4.07
C GLY A 277 44.18 -7.10 5.16
#